data_1f659aa25acfd3344b384620e8d193bb
#
_entry.id   1f659aa25acfd3344b384620e8d193bb
#
_cell.length_a   1.000
_cell.length_b   1.000
_cell.length_c   1.000
_cell.angle_alpha   90.00
_cell.angle_beta   90.00
_cell.angle_gamma   90.00
#
_symmetry.space_group_name_H-M   'P 1'
#
loop_
_entity.id
_entity.type
_entity.pdbx_description
1 polymer ?
#
loop_
_entity_poly.entity_id
_entity_poly.type
_entity_poly.pdbx_seq_one_letter_code
_entity_poly.pdbx_strand_id
1 'polypeptide(L)'
;LVGSEMCIRDRERIGDHAVDISEIALFLDEGPDKPDLADIPKMADEAVKMLTGAINAYVYNDEALAKSVIESDDIVDDLFLRVKTELTDMIVKDSSKANSALDLLMIAKYMERIADHATNIAEWVVFSITGVHKNAQLI
;
A
#
# COMPACT_ATOMS: atom_id res chain seq x y z
N LEU A 1 -4.20 25.02 -1.96
CA LEU A 1 -5.05 24.66 -0.81
C LEU A 1 -5.79 23.32 -1.04
N VAL A 2 -6.39 23.12 -2.21
CA VAL A 2 -7.11 21.85 -2.51
C VAL A 2 -6.19 20.62 -2.44
N GLY A 3 -4.97 20.71 -2.95
CA GLY A 3 -4.01 19.62 -2.88
C GLY A 3 -3.47 19.36 -1.47
N SER A 4 -3.34 20.39 -0.65
CA SER A 4 -2.96 20.25 0.76
C SER A 4 -4.04 19.51 1.55
N GLU A 5 -5.32 19.78 1.29
CA GLU A 5 -6.43 19.04 1.89
C GLU A 5 -6.46 17.58 1.44
N MET A 6 -6.16 17.28 0.16
CA MET A 6 -6.05 15.93 -0.35
C MET A 6 -4.92 15.15 0.36
N CYS A 7 -3.75 15.76 0.57
CA CYS A 7 -2.66 15.14 1.32
C CYS A 7 -3.03 14.85 2.78
N ILE A 8 -3.80 15.71 3.44
CA ILE A 8 -4.31 15.47 4.79
C ILE A 8 -5.24 14.26 4.79
N ARG A 9 -6.17 14.18 3.85
CA ARG A 9 -7.08 13.04 3.70
C ARG A 9 -6.34 11.73 3.41
N ASP A 10 -5.31 11.77 2.56
CA ASP A 10 -4.49 10.60 2.29
C ASP A 10 -3.81 10.08 3.57
N ARG A 11 -3.27 10.96 4.39
CA ARG A 11 -2.67 10.58 5.68
C ARG A 11 -3.70 10.01 6.66
N GLU A 12 -4.88 10.59 6.74
CA GLU A 12 -5.98 10.07 7.57
C GLU A 12 -6.39 8.66 7.12
N ARG A 13 -6.54 8.43 5.81
CA ARG A 13 -6.89 7.14 5.25
C ARG A 13 -5.80 6.08 5.46
N ILE A 14 -4.54 6.48 5.40
CA ILE A 14 -3.41 5.59 5.74
C ILE A 14 -3.53 5.12 7.19
N GLY A 15 -3.83 6.04 8.11
CA GLY A 15 -4.08 5.70 9.52
C GLY A 15 -5.26 4.75 9.68
N ASP A 16 -6.38 5.00 9.01
CA ASP A 16 -7.56 4.14 9.03
C ASP A 16 -7.22 2.72 8.53
N HIS A 17 -6.50 2.60 7.43
CA HIS A 17 -6.10 1.30 6.89
C HIS A 17 -5.13 0.55 7.80
N ALA A 18 -4.26 1.25 8.52
CA ALA A 18 -3.39 0.64 9.52
C ALA A 18 -4.20 0.05 10.69
N VAL A 19 -5.26 0.72 11.10
CA VAL A 19 -6.21 0.20 12.10
C VAL A 19 -6.94 -1.03 11.56
N ASP A 20 -7.45 -0.97 10.33
CA ASP A 20 -8.14 -2.09 9.68
C ASP A 20 -7.25 -3.33 9.61
N ILE A 21 -5.98 -3.18 9.23
CA ILE A 21 -4.98 -4.27 9.22
C ILE A 21 -4.81 -4.85 10.63
N SER A 22 -4.67 -3.99 11.64
CA SER A 22 -4.47 -4.42 13.03
C SER A 22 -5.67 -5.20 13.56
N GLU A 23 -6.89 -4.77 13.25
CA GLU A 23 -8.12 -5.46 13.64
C GLU A 23 -8.21 -6.86 13.02
N ILE A 24 -7.91 -6.99 11.73
CA ILE A 24 -7.91 -8.30 11.05
C ILE A 24 -6.81 -9.20 11.62
N ALA A 25 -5.62 -8.65 11.88
CA ALA A 25 -4.49 -9.40 12.42
C ALA A 25 -4.79 -10.06 13.78
N LEU A 26 -5.68 -9.47 14.58
CA LEU A 26 -6.10 -10.05 15.86
C LEU A 26 -6.89 -11.36 15.71
N PHE A 27 -7.50 -11.60 14.56
CA PHE A 27 -8.29 -12.80 14.27
C PHE A 27 -7.53 -13.84 13.46
N LEU A 28 -6.31 -13.53 13.03
CA LEU A 28 -5.47 -14.52 12.33
C LEU A 28 -5.00 -15.58 13.32
N ASP A 29 -5.23 -16.84 12.94
CA ASP A 29 -4.82 -17.98 13.73
C ASP A 29 -3.28 -18.06 13.81
N GLU A 30 -2.74 -18.09 15.02
CA GLU A 30 -1.31 -18.26 15.29
C GLU A 30 -0.88 -19.73 15.31
N GLY A 31 -1.73 -20.64 14.83
CA GLY A 31 -1.49 -22.07 14.85
C GLY A 31 -0.24 -22.51 14.06
N PRO A 32 0.20 -23.77 14.27
CA PRO A 32 1.41 -24.30 13.63
C PRO A 32 1.32 -24.42 12.10
N ASP A 33 0.13 -24.34 11.55
CA ASP A 33 -0.16 -24.37 10.10
C ASP A 33 -0.17 -22.98 9.45
N LYS A 34 0.51 -22.00 10.03
CA LYS A 34 0.61 -20.66 9.49
C LYS A 34 1.19 -20.69 8.07
N PRO A 35 0.47 -20.17 7.07
CA PRO A 35 0.99 -20.16 5.73
C PRO A 35 2.26 -19.30 5.64
N ASP A 36 3.31 -19.85 5.06
CA ASP A 36 4.54 -19.12 4.77
C ASP A 36 4.29 -18.24 3.53
N LEU A 37 3.71 -17.07 3.76
CA LEU A 37 3.41 -16.09 2.73
C LEU A 37 4.52 -15.02 2.74
N ALA A 38 5.63 -15.34 2.09
CA ALA A 38 6.82 -14.49 2.06
C ALA A 38 6.58 -13.10 1.44
N ASP A 39 5.57 -12.96 0.59
CA ASP A 39 5.30 -11.71 -0.14
C ASP A 39 4.46 -10.70 0.66
N ILE A 40 3.68 -11.11 1.67
CA ILE A 40 2.95 -10.17 2.55
C ILE A 40 3.90 -9.29 3.37
N PRO A 41 4.92 -9.82 4.08
CA PRO A 41 5.92 -8.97 4.73
C PRO A 41 6.65 -8.03 3.77
N LYS A 42 6.95 -8.49 2.54
CA LYS A 42 7.57 -7.63 1.52
C LYS A 42 6.65 -6.47 1.11
N MET A 43 5.35 -6.73 0.97
CA MET A 43 4.36 -5.66 0.71
C MET A 43 4.34 -4.65 1.85
N ALA A 44 4.37 -5.11 3.09
CA ALA A 44 4.41 -4.23 4.25
C ALA A 44 5.66 -3.34 4.25
N ASP A 45 6.83 -3.93 3.99
CA ASP A 45 8.09 -3.20 3.91
C ASP A 45 8.08 -2.14 2.79
N GLU A 46 7.59 -2.49 1.61
CA GLU A 46 7.47 -1.54 0.49
C GLU A 46 6.44 -0.44 0.78
N ALA A 47 5.29 -0.77 1.34
CA ALA A 47 4.28 0.23 1.71
C ALA A 47 4.82 1.23 2.75
N VAL A 48 5.54 0.75 3.77
CA VAL A 48 6.19 1.61 4.79
C VAL A 48 7.27 2.48 4.16
N LYS A 49 8.08 1.92 3.28
CA LYS A 49 9.13 2.65 2.55
C LYS A 49 8.54 3.75 1.66
N MET A 50 7.48 3.45 0.93
CA MET A 50 6.77 4.42 0.10
C MET A 50 6.15 5.54 0.95
N LEU A 51 5.49 5.20 2.06
CA LEU A 51 4.91 6.16 2.97
C LEU A 51 5.97 7.10 3.56
N THR A 52 7.06 6.53 4.08
CA THR A 52 8.17 7.30 4.64
C THR A 52 8.79 8.22 3.58
N GLY A 53 9.00 7.69 2.38
CA GLY A 53 9.51 8.46 1.25
C GLY A 53 8.58 9.61 0.85
N ALA A 54 7.27 9.38 0.78
CA ALA A 54 6.29 10.40 0.44
C ALA A 54 6.23 11.52 1.50
N ILE A 55 6.27 11.17 2.78
CA ILE A 55 6.30 12.15 3.88
C ILE A 55 7.58 12.98 3.82
N ASN A 56 8.74 12.34 3.65
CA ASN A 56 10.02 13.04 3.55
C ASN A 56 10.09 13.93 2.30
N ALA A 57 9.59 13.45 1.16
CA ALA A 57 9.48 14.27 -0.05
C ALA A 57 8.62 15.51 0.17
N TYR A 58 7.53 15.38 0.90
CA TYR A 58 6.65 16.50 1.25
C TYR A 58 7.36 17.49 2.19
N VAL A 59 7.98 17.00 3.26
CA VAL A 59 8.63 17.84 4.28
C VAL A 59 9.80 18.61 3.72
N TYR A 60 10.63 17.95 2.90
CA TYR A 60 11.86 18.53 2.34
C TYR A 60 11.69 19.10 0.93
N ASN A 61 10.48 19.02 0.37
CA ASN A 61 10.20 19.45 -1.00
C ASN A 61 11.13 18.78 -2.03
N ASP A 62 11.34 17.48 -1.86
CA ASP A 62 12.27 16.66 -2.63
C ASP A 62 11.57 15.96 -3.81
N GLU A 63 11.73 16.53 -5.00
CA GLU A 63 11.14 16.03 -6.24
C GLU A 63 11.68 14.64 -6.63
N ALA A 64 13.00 14.42 -6.48
CA ALA A 64 13.62 13.15 -6.85
C ALA A 64 13.10 11.99 -5.98
N LEU A 65 12.98 12.24 -4.67
CA LEU A 65 12.41 11.28 -3.74
C LEU A 65 10.92 11.01 -4.04
N ALA A 66 10.14 12.04 -4.35
CA ALA A 66 8.74 11.90 -4.75
C ALA A 66 8.59 11.03 -6.00
N LYS A 67 9.42 11.25 -7.01
CA LYS A 67 9.43 10.43 -8.24
C LYS A 67 9.77 8.96 -7.95
N SER A 68 10.73 8.69 -7.06
CA SER A 68 11.08 7.32 -6.67
C SER A 68 9.93 6.60 -5.96
N VAL A 69 9.14 7.31 -5.15
CA VAL A 69 7.94 6.75 -4.53
C VAL A 69 6.89 6.37 -5.58
N ILE A 70 6.66 7.25 -6.56
CA ILE A 70 5.72 6.99 -7.65
C ILE A 70 6.12 5.74 -8.46
N GLU A 71 7.41 5.58 -8.75
CA GLU A 71 7.96 4.41 -9.45
C GLU A 71 7.80 3.12 -8.65
N SER A 72 7.82 3.19 -7.32
CA SER A 72 7.67 2.03 -6.44
C SER A 72 6.25 1.46 -6.40
N ASP A 73 5.26 2.18 -6.89
CA ASP A 73 3.86 1.72 -6.92
C ASP A 73 3.70 0.40 -7.69
N ASP A 74 4.38 0.26 -8.81
CA ASP A 74 4.37 -0.97 -9.63
C ASP A 74 4.88 -2.20 -8.84
N ILE A 75 5.82 -2.01 -7.94
CA ILE A 75 6.36 -3.09 -7.09
C ILE A 75 5.28 -3.63 -6.16
N VAL A 76 4.52 -2.75 -5.52
CA VAL A 76 3.42 -3.14 -4.62
C VAL A 76 2.29 -3.81 -5.39
N ASP A 77 1.95 -3.31 -6.57
CA ASP A 77 0.94 -3.90 -7.43
C ASP A 77 1.32 -5.33 -7.85
N ASP A 78 2.56 -5.54 -8.27
CA ASP A 78 3.08 -6.87 -8.62
C ASP A 78 3.08 -7.83 -7.42
N LEU A 79 3.48 -7.36 -6.25
CA LEU A 79 3.43 -8.15 -5.01
C LEU A 79 2.00 -8.53 -4.64
N PHE A 80 1.05 -7.60 -4.80
CA PHE A 80 -0.37 -7.89 -4.56
C PHE A 80 -0.91 -9.01 -5.46
N LEU A 81 -0.58 -8.99 -6.75
CA LEU A 81 -0.98 -10.04 -7.69
C LEU A 81 -0.38 -11.40 -7.31
N ARG A 82 0.87 -11.43 -6.86
CA ARG A 82 1.53 -12.66 -6.39
C ARG A 82 0.88 -13.20 -5.13
N VAL A 83 0.63 -12.35 -4.14
CA VAL A 83 -0.10 -12.73 -2.92
C VAL A 83 -1.47 -13.29 -3.26
N LYS A 84 -2.21 -12.66 -4.15
CA LYS A 84 -3.53 -13.14 -4.59
C LYS A 84 -3.45 -14.54 -5.19
N THR A 85 -2.43 -14.83 -6.00
CA THR A 85 -2.21 -16.15 -6.59
C THR A 85 -1.86 -17.18 -5.51
N GLU A 86 -0.94 -16.86 -4.60
CA GLU A 86 -0.56 -17.74 -3.49
C GLU A 86 -1.75 -18.10 -2.59
N LEU A 87 -2.60 -17.12 -2.29
CA LEU A 87 -3.80 -17.34 -1.46
C LEU A 87 -4.84 -18.19 -2.19
N THR A 88 -5.01 -18.00 -3.50
CA THR A 88 -5.88 -18.83 -4.32
C THR A 88 -5.40 -20.29 -4.33
N ASP A 89 -4.12 -20.52 -4.53
CA ASP A 89 -3.51 -21.85 -4.48
C ASP A 89 -3.68 -22.51 -3.11
N MET A 90 -3.58 -21.73 -2.03
CA MET A 90 -3.79 -22.20 -0.67
C MET A 90 -5.21 -22.72 -0.47
N ILE A 91 -6.23 -21.99 -0.97
CA ILE A 91 -7.63 -22.39 -0.88
C ILE A 91 -7.90 -23.66 -1.70
N VAL A 92 -7.31 -23.76 -2.90
CA VAL A 92 -7.46 -24.93 -3.76
C VAL A 92 -6.86 -26.19 -3.12
N LYS A 93 -5.73 -26.06 -2.44
CA LYS A 93 -5.07 -27.17 -1.74
C LYS A 93 -5.82 -27.60 -0.49
N ASP A 94 -6.39 -26.65 0.24
CA ASP A 94 -7.10 -26.90 1.50
C ASP A 94 -8.19 -25.84 1.71
N SER A 95 -9.41 -26.20 1.37
CA SER A 95 -10.59 -25.31 1.49
C SER A 95 -10.89 -24.88 2.93
N SER A 96 -10.41 -25.60 3.93
CA SER A 96 -10.56 -25.20 5.34
C SER A 96 -9.81 -23.90 5.67
N LYS A 97 -8.84 -23.52 4.86
CA LYS A 97 -8.04 -22.29 5.00
C LYS A 97 -8.65 -21.08 4.30
N ALA A 98 -9.83 -21.22 3.71
CA ALA A 98 -10.46 -20.15 2.93
C ALA A 98 -10.66 -18.86 3.74
N ASN A 99 -11.14 -18.94 4.99
CA ASN A 99 -11.34 -17.75 5.81
C ASN A 99 -10.01 -17.02 6.10
N SER A 100 -8.98 -17.76 6.49
CA SER A 100 -7.64 -17.18 6.74
C SER A 100 -7.05 -16.56 5.47
N ALA A 101 -7.25 -17.20 4.32
CA ALA A 101 -6.81 -16.66 3.03
C ALA A 101 -7.51 -15.34 2.68
N LEU A 102 -8.80 -15.25 2.92
CA LEU A 102 -9.57 -14.01 2.68
C LEU A 102 -9.14 -12.89 3.61
N ASP A 103 -8.88 -13.18 4.88
CA ASP A 103 -8.36 -12.20 5.84
C ASP A 103 -6.98 -11.67 5.41
N LEU A 104 -6.09 -12.56 4.98
CA LEU A 104 -4.78 -12.19 4.46
C LEU A 104 -4.87 -11.38 3.17
N LEU A 105 -5.83 -11.69 2.29
CA LEU A 105 -6.09 -10.91 1.08
C LEU A 105 -6.55 -9.49 1.44
N MET A 106 -7.41 -9.34 2.44
CA MET A 106 -7.85 -8.02 2.91
C MET A 106 -6.68 -7.21 3.48
N ILE A 107 -5.79 -7.84 4.26
CA ILE A 107 -4.56 -7.18 4.75
C ILE A 107 -3.71 -6.69 3.58
N ALA A 108 -3.46 -7.54 2.58
CA ALA A 108 -2.72 -7.17 1.38
C ALA A 108 -3.39 -6.01 0.63
N LYS A 109 -4.73 -6.01 0.53
CA LYS A 109 -5.48 -4.93 -0.12
C LYS A 109 -5.36 -3.61 0.63
N TYR A 110 -5.37 -3.62 1.95
CA TYR A 110 -5.14 -2.41 2.74
C TYR A 110 -3.72 -1.89 2.61
N MET A 111 -2.71 -2.77 2.51
CA MET A 111 -1.32 -2.36 2.21
C MET A 111 -1.20 -1.71 0.84
N GLU A 112 -1.85 -2.26 -0.18
CA GLU A 112 -1.92 -1.64 -1.52
C GLU A 112 -2.55 -0.24 -1.45
N ARG A 113 -3.65 -0.08 -0.72
CA ARG A 113 -4.30 1.23 -0.54
C ARG A 113 -3.41 2.23 0.20
N ILE A 114 -2.63 1.79 1.19
CA ILE A 114 -1.63 2.65 1.85
C ILE A 114 -0.59 3.13 0.83
N ALA A 115 -0.09 2.23 -0.01
CA ALA A 115 0.85 2.58 -1.07
C ALA A 115 0.24 3.56 -2.08
N ASP A 116 -1.02 3.37 -2.49
CA ASP A 116 -1.74 4.29 -3.38
C ASP A 116 -1.84 5.70 -2.77
N HIS A 117 -2.16 5.80 -1.49
CA HIS A 117 -2.22 7.11 -0.82
C HIS A 117 -0.83 7.75 -0.70
N ALA A 118 0.22 6.96 -0.48
CA ALA A 118 1.60 7.47 -0.50
C ALA A 118 1.98 7.99 -1.90
N THR A 119 1.60 7.30 -2.96
CA THR A 119 1.77 7.74 -4.34
C THR A 119 1.05 9.06 -4.61
N ASN A 120 -0.17 9.21 -4.13
CA ASN A 120 -0.94 10.47 -4.26
C ASN A 120 -0.22 11.65 -3.60
N ILE A 121 0.34 11.45 -2.40
CA ILE A 121 1.13 12.47 -1.70
C ILE A 121 2.37 12.84 -2.54
N ALA A 122 3.09 11.84 -3.06
CA ALA A 122 4.27 12.05 -3.88
C ALA A 122 3.95 12.78 -5.20
N GLU A 123 2.86 12.43 -5.87
CA GLU A 123 2.38 13.11 -7.08
C GLU A 123 2.05 14.58 -6.79
N TRP A 124 1.44 14.87 -5.63
CA TRP A 124 1.20 16.23 -5.21
C TRP A 124 2.51 17.02 -4.99
N VAL A 125 3.53 16.41 -4.41
CA VAL A 125 4.84 17.04 -4.24
C VAL A 125 5.44 17.43 -5.59
N VAL A 126 5.44 16.49 -6.55
CA VAL A 126 5.94 16.77 -7.92
C VAL A 126 5.13 17.89 -8.56
N PHE A 127 3.80 17.86 -8.46
CA PHE A 127 2.95 18.90 -9.00
C PHE A 127 3.23 20.28 -8.37
N SER A 128 3.42 20.35 -7.06
CA SER A 128 3.69 21.61 -6.37
C SER A 128 5.02 22.25 -6.79
N ILE A 129 5.99 21.44 -7.22
CA ILE A 129 7.30 21.91 -7.67
C ILE A 129 7.30 22.25 -9.17
N THR A 130 6.73 21.37 -9.99
CA THR A 130 6.83 21.45 -11.45
C THR A 130 5.64 22.13 -12.12
N GLY A 131 4.50 22.25 -11.41
CA GLY A 131 3.23 22.68 -11.98
C GLY A 131 2.58 21.67 -12.94
N VAL A 132 3.10 20.42 -13.00
CA VAL A 132 2.61 19.35 -13.90
C VAL A 132 2.09 18.18 -13.08
N HIS A 133 0.79 17.92 -13.15
CA HIS A 133 0.19 16.73 -12.57
C HIS A 133 0.22 15.57 -13.57
N LYS A 134 0.53 14.36 -13.10
CA LYS A 134 0.63 13.15 -13.95
C LYS A 134 -0.64 12.92 -14.80
N ASN A 135 -1.80 13.29 -14.27
CA ASN A 135 -3.09 13.17 -14.95
C ASN A 135 -3.53 14.45 -15.70
N ALA A 136 -2.80 15.55 -15.61
CA ALA A 136 -3.14 16.81 -16.29
C ALA A 136 -2.81 16.80 -17.79
N GLN A 137 -2.12 15.77 -18.27
CA GLN A 137 -1.84 15.58 -19.70
C GLN A 137 -3.07 15.08 -20.50
N LEU A 138 -4.21 14.90 -19.85
CA LEU A 138 -5.46 14.44 -20.46
C LEU A 138 -6.47 15.56 -20.74
N ILE A 139 -6.03 16.79 -20.58
CA ILE A 139 -6.85 17.96 -20.95
C ILE A 139 -6.28 18.63 -22.20
#